data_97f416b9ba682e25548eecd6914d496e
#
_entry.id   97f416b9ba682e25548eecd6914d496e
#
_cell.length_a   1.000
_cell.length_b   1.000
_cell.length_c   1.000
_cell.angle_alpha   90.00
_cell.angle_beta   90.00
_cell.angle_gamma   90.00
#
_symmetry.space_group_name_H-M   'P 1'
#
loop_
_entity.id
_entity.type
_entity.pdbx_description
1 polymer ?
#
loop_
_entity_poly.entity_id
_entity_poly.type
_entity_poly.pdbx_seq_one_letter_code
_entity_poly.pdbx_strand_id
1 'polypeptide(L)'
;MMDERLRSKDLVGKILISEESGKKFGVVGDIDYIIESGELLNLVLVEPTKHVSELNLREDDKGRILVPFSAVKSVGDFIIVSETDVI
;
A
#
# COMPACT_ATOMS: atom_id res chain seq x y z
N MET A 1 -2.83 -13.62 -10.65
CA MET A 1 -1.66 -13.08 -11.33
C MET A 1 -1.78 -11.58 -11.52
N MET A 2 -0.68 -10.88 -11.38
CA MET A 2 -0.67 -9.44 -11.55
C MET A 2 -0.96 -9.05 -13.00
N ASP A 3 -1.83 -8.07 -13.18
CA ASP A 3 -2.08 -7.50 -14.49
C ASP A 3 -0.80 -6.82 -14.99
N GLU A 4 -0.37 -7.11 -16.23
CA GLU A 4 0.83 -6.52 -16.79
C GLU A 4 0.78 -5.00 -16.86
N ARG A 5 -0.42 -4.42 -16.86
CA ARG A 5 -0.60 -2.98 -16.91
C ARG A 5 -0.42 -2.32 -15.54
N LEU A 6 -0.38 -3.11 -14.45
CA LEU A 6 -0.13 -2.58 -13.13
C LEU A 6 1.36 -2.44 -12.91
N ARG A 7 1.85 -1.22 -12.99
CA ARG A 7 3.25 -0.90 -12.78
C ARG A 7 3.40 -0.03 -11.56
N SER A 8 4.60 -0.01 -10.99
CA SER A 8 4.85 0.81 -9.82
C SER A 8 4.49 2.28 -10.06
N LYS A 9 4.79 2.80 -11.26
CA LYS A 9 4.47 4.20 -11.58
C LYS A 9 2.97 4.47 -11.60
N ASP A 10 2.15 3.43 -11.81
CA ASP A 10 0.70 3.59 -11.82
C ASP A 10 0.14 3.61 -10.40
N LEU A 11 0.91 3.20 -9.42
CA LEU A 11 0.48 3.12 -8.03
C LEU A 11 0.96 4.30 -7.21
N VAL A 12 2.15 4.83 -7.54
CA VAL A 12 2.73 5.95 -6.79
C VAL A 12 1.86 7.19 -6.96
N GLY A 13 1.57 7.85 -5.86
CA GLY A 13 0.74 9.05 -5.85
C GLY A 13 -0.72 8.79 -5.59
N LYS A 14 -1.15 7.53 -5.61
CA LYS A 14 -2.55 7.19 -5.34
C LYS A 14 -2.82 7.15 -3.84
N ILE A 15 -4.07 7.42 -3.50
CA ILE A 15 -4.52 7.40 -2.11
C ILE A 15 -4.94 5.98 -1.75
N LEU A 16 -4.51 5.52 -0.57
CA LEU A 16 -4.83 4.21 -0.02
C LEU A 16 -6.00 4.35 0.94
N ILE A 17 -7.02 3.51 0.77
CA ILE A 17 -8.25 3.56 1.56
C ILE A 17 -8.56 2.16 2.08
N SER A 18 -9.04 2.09 3.33
CA SER A 18 -9.48 0.84 3.94
C SER A 18 -10.81 0.39 3.34
N GLU A 19 -10.89 -0.89 2.96
CA GLU A 19 -12.14 -1.49 2.50
C GLU A 19 -13.17 -1.54 3.62
N GLU A 20 -12.72 -1.85 4.83
CA GLU A 20 -13.63 -2.05 5.96
C GLU A 20 -14.16 -0.75 6.55
N SER A 21 -13.25 0.21 6.78
CA SER A 21 -13.63 1.45 7.46
C SER A 21 -13.88 2.62 6.52
N GLY A 22 -13.43 2.51 5.28
CA GLY A 22 -13.50 3.62 4.34
C GLY A 22 -12.54 4.74 4.64
N LYS A 23 -11.67 4.58 5.65
CA LYS A 23 -10.77 5.64 6.06
C LYS A 23 -9.52 5.64 5.23
N LYS A 24 -9.00 6.85 5.00
CA LYS A 24 -7.77 7.04 4.24
C LYS A 24 -6.56 6.61 5.06
N PHE A 25 -5.65 5.86 4.45
CA PHE A 25 -4.40 5.46 5.08
C PHE A 25 -3.30 6.50 4.82
N GLY A 26 -3.25 7.02 3.61
CA GLY A 26 -2.21 7.95 3.19
C GLY A 26 -2.04 7.86 1.69
N VAL A 27 -0.85 8.20 1.23
CA VAL A 27 -0.50 8.22 -0.20
C VAL A 27 0.63 7.25 -0.44
N VAL A 28 0.58 6.52 -1.56
CA VAL A 28 1.68 5.64 -1.95
C VAL A 28 2.84 6.51 -2.44
N GLY A 29 3.98 6.42 -1.76
CA GLY A 29 5.16 7.20 -2.11
C GLY A 29 6.23 6.40 -2.83
N ASP A 30 6.20 5.08 -2.67
CA ASP A 30 7.19 4.22 -3.30
C ASP A 30 6.67 2.78 -3.28
N ILE A 31 7.35 1.91 -3.98
CA ILE A 31 7.00 0.49 -4.08
C ILE A 31 8.24 -0.35 -3.83
N ASP A 32 8.11 -1.35 -2.96
CA ASP A 32 9.13 -2.38 -2.81
C ASP A 32 8.78 -3.55 -3.71
N TYR A 33 9.74 -4.06 -4.43
CA TYR A 33 9.52 -5.22 -5.28
C TYR A 33 10.76 -6.11 -5.30
N ILE A 34 10.55 -7.34 -5.75
CA ILE A 34 11.64 -8.30 -5.89
C ILE A 34 12.28 -8.06 -7.25
N ILE A 35 13.57 -7.71 -7.25
CA ILE A 35 14.25 -7.31 -8.48
C ILE A 35 14.26 -8.44 -9.51
N GLU A 36 14.52 -9.66 -9.08
CA GLU A 36 14.66 -10.81 -9.98
C GLU A 36 13.36 -11.13 -10.71
N SER A 37 12.23 -11.03 -10.02
CA SER A 37 10.94 -11.42 -10.59
C SER A 37 10.08 -10.24 -11.00
N GLY A 38 10.37 -9.05 -10.49
CA GLY A 38 9.53 -7.88 -10.70
C GLY A 38 8.25 -7.92 -9.88
N GLU A 39 8.11 -8.90 -8.99
CA GLU A 39 6.90 -9.05 -8.18
C GLU A 39 6.81 -7.93 -7.16
N LEU A 40 5.64 -7.29 -7.04
CA LEU A 40 5.41 -6.23 -6.07
C LEU A 40 5.24 -6.83 -4.68
N LEU A 41 5.97 -6.29 -3.73
CA LEU A 41 6.01 -6.82 -2.38
C LEU A 41 5.24 -5.94 -1.40
N ASN A 42 5.59 -4.67 -1.32
CA ASN A 42 4.97 -3.72 -0.40
C ASN A 42 4.73 -2.37 -1.06
N LEU A 43 3.70 -1.68 -0.59
CA LEU A 43 3.50 -0.27 -0.87
C LEU A 43 4.11 0.51 0.28
N VAL A 44 4.89 1.54 -0.04
CA VAL A 44 5.48 2.41 0.97
C VAL A 44 4.58 3.63 1.10
N LEU A 45 4.08 3.84 2.31
CA LEU A 45 3.11 4.88 2.58
C LEU A 45 3.82 6.17 2.99
N VAL A 46 3.40 7.28 2.39
CA VAL A 46 3.82 8.61 2.83
C VAL A 46 2.59 9.38 3.26
N GLU A 47 2.77 10.45 4.01
CA GLU A 47 1.69 11.26 4.52
C GLU A 47 0.63 10.40 5.23
N PRO A 48 1.06 9.54 6.19
CA PRO A 48 0.12 8.66 6.86
C PRO A 48 -0.90 9.45 7.66
N THR A 49 -2.14 8.94 7.69
CA THR A 49 -3.20 9.58 8.46
C THR A 49 -3.11 9.13 9.92
N LYS A 50 -3.88 9.83 10.78
CA LYS A 50 -3.95 9.46 12.18
C LYS A 50 -4.48 8.03 12.36
N HIS A 51 -5.40 7.61 11.50
CA HIS A 51 -5.96 6.26 11.55
C HIS A 51 -4.84 5.21 11.43
N VAL A 52 -3.91 5.42 10.50
CA VAL A 52 -2.80 4.49 10.28
C VAL A 52 -1.89 4.44 11.51
N SER A 53 -1.64 5.58 12.15
CA SER A 53 -0.76 5.61 13.30
C SER A 53 -1.31 4.81 14.47
N GLU A 54 -2.63 4.57 14.49
CA GLU A 54 -3.28 3.78 15.53
C GLU A 54 -3.25 2.29 15.24
N LEU A 55 -2.88 1.89 14.03
CA LEU A 55 -2.93 0.49 13.59
C LEU A 55 -1.64 -0.28 13.81
N ASN A 56 -0.54 0.38 14.15
CA ASN A 56 0.77 -0.27 14.35
C ASN A 56 1.20 -1.07 13.13
N LEU A 57 1.16 -0.46 11.96
CA LEU A 57 1.57 -1.13 10.75
C LEU A 57 3.09 -1.36 10.73
N ARG A 58 3.53 -2.30 9.90
CA ARG A 58 4.94 -2.62 9.79
C ARG A 58 5.73 -1.43 9.27
N GLU A 59 6.97 -1.30 9.71
CA GLU A 59 7.87 -0.27 9.25
C GLU A 59 9.18 -0.92 8.81
N ASP A 60 9.87 -0.27 7.88
CA ASP A 60 11.18 -0.72 7.47
C ASP A 60 12.27 -0.07 8.34
N ASP A 61 13.54 -0.31 8.00
CA ASP A 61 14.69 0.22 8.75
C ASP A 61 14.69 1.73 8.83
N LYS A 62 14.06 2.38 7.87
CA LYS A 62 14.05 3.85 7.78
C LYS A 62 12.80 4.45 8.39
N GLY A 63 11.98 3.62 9.02
CA GLY A 63 10.73 4.08 9.63
C GLY A 63 9.61 4.32 8.64
N ARG A 64 9.74 3.84 7.40
CA ARG A 64 8.70 3.98 6.40
C ARG A 64 7.63 2.93 6.66
N ILE A 65 6.36 3.34 6.54
CA ILE A 65 5.23 2.44 6.78
C ILE A 65 5.01 1.57 5.55
N LEU A 66 4.92 0.26 5.76
CA LEU A 66 4.77 -0.72 4.69
C LEU A 66 3.38 -1.34 4.72
N VAL A 67 2.76 -1.43 3.54
CA VAL A 67 1.48 -2.12 3.36
C VAL A 67 1.74 -3.24 2.37
N PRO A 68 1.54 -4.52 2.77
CA PRO A 68 1.83 -5.63 1.85
C PRO A 68 0.88 -5.59 0.66
N PHE A 69 1.42 -5.85 -0.52
CA PHE A 69 0.62 -5.83 -1.74
C PHE A 69 -0.47 -6.88 -1.71
N SER A 70 -0.27 -7.95 -0.94
CA SER A 70 -1.28 -9.00 -0.78
C SER A 70 -2.57 -8.50 -0.15
N ALA A 71 -2.52 -7.35 0.55
CA ALA A 71 -3.71 -6.76 1.16
C ALA A 71 -4.52 -5.91 0.18
N VAL A 72 -3.98 -5.65 -1.01
CA VAL A 72 -4.66 -4.81 -2.01
C VAL A 72 -5.82 -5.57 -2.61
N LYS A 73 -7.00 -4.97 -2.60
CA LYS A 73 -8.22 -5.57 -3.13
C LYS A 73 -8.59 -5.02 -4.49
N SER A 74 -8.35 -3.74 -4.74
CA SER A 74 -8.59 -3.17 -6.06
C SER A 74 -7.74 -1.92 -6.25
N VAL A 75 -7.49 -1.60 -7.50
CA VAL A 75 -6.70 -0.44 -7.90
C VAL A 75 -7.49 0.30 -8.97
N GLY A 76 -7.72 1.56 -8.73
CA GLY A 76 -8.39 2.45 -9.67
C GLY A 76 -7.87 3.84 -9.40
N ASP A 77 -8.79 4.79 -9.24
CA ASP A 77 -8.40 6.14 -8.82
C ASP A 77 -7.85 6.12 -7.40
N PHE A 78 -8.30 5.15 -6.61
CA PHE A 78 -7.80 4.90 -5.27
C PHE A 78 -7.33 3.46 -5.20
N ILE A 79 -6.46 3.16 -4.22
CA ILE A 79 -6.07 1.79 -3.94
C ILE A 79 -6.84 1.35 -2.71
N ILE A 80 -7.62 0.28 -2.85
CA ILE A 80 -8.44 -0.25 -1.75
C ILE A 80 -7.71 -1.44 -1.13
N VAL A 81 -7.53 -1.40 0.19
CA VAL A 81 -6.82 -2.47 0.90
C VAL A 81 -7.70 -3.03 2.00
N SER A 82 -7.46 -4.29 2.32
CA SER A 82 -8.13 -4.94 3.46
C SER A 82 -7.36 -4.58 4.73
N GLU A 83 -8.01 -3.87 5.64
CA GLU A 83 -7.39 -3.46 6.89
C GLU A 83 -7.01 -4.67 7.74
N THR A 84 -7.83 -5.72 7.71
CA THR A 84 -7.54 -6.93 8.47
C THR A 84 -6.31 -7.66 7.96
N ASP A 85 -5.97 -7.49 6.70
CA ASP A 85 -4.81 -8.17 6.10
C ASP A 85 -3.51 -7.39 6.32
N VAL A 86 -3.57 -6.13 6.76
CA VAL A 86 -2.37 -5.34 7.03
C VAL A 86 -2.00 -5.30 8.50
N ILE A 87 -2.90 -5.69 9.37
CA ILE A 87 -2.68 -5.67 10.83
C ILE A 87 -1.95 -6.91 11.29
#